data_833cba77743c9675881e1d35f7af6b39
#
_entry.id   833cba77743c9675881e1d35f7af6b39
#
_cell.length_a   1.000
_cell.length_b   1.000
_cell.length_c   1.000
_cell.angle_alpha   90.00
_cell.angle_beta   90.00
_cell.angle_gamma   90.00
#
_symmetry.space_group_name_H-M   'P 1'
#
loop_
_entity.id
_entity.type
_entity.pdbx_description
1 polymer ?
#
loop_
_entity_poly.entity_id
_entity_poly.type
_entity_poly.pdbx_seq_one_letter_code
_entity_poly.pdbx_strand_id
1 'polypeptide(L)'
;MKIPYLVNLNTRQAYESTKTIKKSIAEAPRKVVAEDFEWDDDITPPPLTYCAALVLSRLFHRINPLKQILQKDIDILMDLYPADIPLRCSVPYIKDEQYWKRSFYSKFPSRKELGQIYWKGKFLSACLQDYLESVNPDVFCEDEAVELAVLVSPYIYFFGLNQLQMVRQPKPPLPSDLVEDTCEYSVPKLFDHIPLEPVLVKLYNLQEISLVFGINDLKDNYQTRFFEFSIGDCESLCRGLEDLRHLRVFRINRSNLDCSKVKLILQNLVKKESIEELDFNHCKIGDYGMKALGGFIFIHKNVKIVRIANNRFKEVGVQGIAYALQMKPAAPIELLDFSLNPMSLECATMFAAAFVRCKEKPQTLIVNSCGFRGASAEKMAGLLSLNRGLTRLDIAANDLSGEAENTLIRALQNNKKVLRVDLRRTKISDETQAMVDELLHRNKSLVGQDTELSDEIPPLFLNEPEYLIWEYNPNNPDHIPGRYPPRVPEV
;
A
#
# COMPACT_ATOMS: atom_id res chain seq x y z
N MET A 1 20.08 31.71 32.35
CA MET A 1 18.83 31.08 32.78
C MET A 1 17.65 32.04 32.69
N LYS A 2 16.56 31.72 32.04
CA LYS A 2 15.38 32.58 31.99
C LYS A 2 14.44 32.14 33.10
N ILE A 3 14.21 33.03 34.08
CA ILE A 3 13.16 32.80 35.10
C ILE A 3 11.83 32.85 34.36
N PRO A 4 11.05 31.76 34.29
CA PRO A 4 9.83 31.73 33.48
C PRO A 4 8.71 32.63 34.01
N TYR A 5 8.79 33.08 35.27
CA TYR A 5 7.78 33.92 35.89
C TYR A 5 8.41 35.07 36.67
N LEU A 6 7.87 36.29 36.52
CA LEU A 6 8.14 37.41 37.39
C LEU A 6 7.44 37.19 38.74
N VAL A 7 8.12 36.57 39.67
CA VAL A 7 7.63 36.46 41.05
C VAL A 7 7.81 37.81 41.75
N ASN A 8 6.71 38.33 42.31
CA ASN A 8 6.75 39.57 43.09
C ASN A 8 7.73 39.42 44.26
N LEU A 9 8.52 40.48 44.50
CA LEU A 9 9.55 40.51 45.55
C LEU A 9 9.03 40.10 46.93
N ASN A 10 7.81 40.50 47.26
CA ASN A 10 7.16 40.14 48.54
C ASN A 10 6.85 38.65 48.63
N THR A 11 6.43 38.03 47.51
CA THR A 11 6.20 36.61 47.44
C THR A 11 7.52 35.84 47.56
N ARG A 12 8.59 36.33 46.92
CA ARG A 12 9.93 35.76 47.03
C ARG A 12 10.45 35.81 48.48
N GLN A 13 10.24 36.93 49.18
CA GLN A 13 10.63 37.10 50.60
C GLN A 13 9.83 36.19 51.55
N ALA A 14 8.56 35.94 51.25
CA ALA A 14 7.70 35.02 52.03
C ALA A 14 8.18 33.57 51.99
N TYR A 15 8.86 33.17 50.90
CA TYR A 15 9.44 31.82 50.72
C TYR A 15 10.92 31.73 51.10
N GLU A 16 11.54 32.84 51.59
CA GLU A 16 12.89 32.74 52.14
C GLU A 16 12.89 31.94 53.45
N SER A 17 13.74 30.93 53.48
CA SER A 17 13.85 30.08 54.66
C SER A 17 14.34 30.89 55.85
N THR A 18 13.69 30.70 56.99
CA THR A 18 14.06 31.36 58.27
C THR A 18 15.50 30.99 58.67
N LYS A 19 16.14 31.85 59.48
CA LYS A 19 17.50 31.58 59.98
C LYS A 19 17.64 30.20 60.65
N THR A 20 16.56 29.69 61.27
CA THR A 20 16.54 28.39 61.92
C THR A 20 16.55 27.26 60.88
N ILE A 21 15.77 27.40 59.81
CA ILE A 21 15.73 26.41 58.70
C ILE A 21 17.06 26.45 57.93
N LYS A 22 17.65 27.62 57.69
CA LYS A 22 18.99 27.74 57.07
C LYS A 22 20.06 27.06 57.90
N LYS A 23 19.95 27.08 59.22
CA LYS A 23 20.86 26.37 60.15
C LYS A 23 20.68 24.87 60.10
N SER A 24 19.45 24.38 60.07
CA SER A 24 19.12 22.97 59.92
C SER A 24 19.60 22.39 58.58
N ILE A 25 19.48 23.14 57.52
CA ILE A 25 19.93 22.76 56.18
C ILE A 25 21.45 22.72 56.06
N ALA A 26 22.17 23.58 56.82
CA ALA A 26 23.64 23.63 56.85
C ALA A 26 24.23 22.35 57.51
N GLU A 27 23.47 21.64 58.34
CA GLU A 27 23.86 20.39 58.99
C GLU A 27 23.46 19.13 58.14
N ALA A 28 22.72 19.30 57.06
CA ALA A 28 22.33 18.22 56.18
C ALA A 28 23.40 17.90 55.11
N PRO A 29 23.57 16.65 54.71
CA PRO A 29 24.59 16.23 53.72
C PRO A 29 24.40 16.86 52.32
N ARG A 30 23.29 17.56 52.08
CA ARG A 30 23.05 18.35 50.85
C ARG A 30 22.94 19.83 51.22
N LYS A 31 23.96 20.61 50.90
CA LYS A 31 23.89 22.08 50.94
C LYS A 31 23.04 22.59 49.80
N VAL A 32 21.82 23.00 50.06
CA VAL A 32 21.09 23.88 49.16
C VAL A 32 21.49 25.31 49.49
N VAL A 33 22.36 25.90 48.69
CA VAL A 33 22.79 27.30 48.86
C VAL A 33 21.76 28.19 48.14
N ALA A 34 20.99 28.95 48.88
CA ALA A 34 19.89 29.77 48.31
C ALA A 34 20.40 30.93 47.40
N GLU A 35 21.70 31.14 47.35
CA GLU A 35 22.33 32.16 46.49
C GLU A 35 22.61 31.68 45.07
N ASP A 36 22.74 30.35 44.90
CA ASP A 36 22.94 29.66 43.60
C ASP A 36 21.66 29.01 43.13
N PHE A 37 20.52 29.66 43.27
CA PHE A 37 19.27 29.14 42.75
C PHE A 37 19.33 29.18 41.23
N GLU A 38 20.01 28.24 40.64
CA GLU A 38 19.76 27.80 39.29
C GLU A 38 18.41 27.07 39.32
N TRP A 39 17.42 27.69 38.72
CA TRP A 39 16.14 27.04 38.51
C TRP A 39 16.42 25.95 37.50
N ASP A 40 16.55 24.73 37.97
CA ASP A 40 16.56 23.54 37.15
C ASP A 40 15.13 23.37 36.63
N ASP A 41 14.96 23.23 35.33
CA ASP A 41 13.65 23.03 34.71
C ASP A 41 12.95 21.80 35.31
N ASP A 42 13.73 20.83 35.82
CA ASP A 42 13.23 19.64 36.51
C ASP A 42 12.66 19.93 37.90
N ILE A 43 13.03 21.06 38.53
CA ILE A 43 12.59 21.43 39.89
C ILE A 43 11.47 22.48 39.84
N THR A 44 11.35 23.20 38.75
CA THR A 44 10.33 24.25 38.60
C THR A 44 8.99 23.58 38.26
N PRO A 45 7.94 23.76 39.10
CA PRO A 45 6.64 23.19 38.75
C PRO A 45 6.15 23.82 37.45
N PRO A 46 5.64 22.98 36.52
CA PRO A 46 5.12 23.48 35.25
C PRO A 46 3.92 24.42 35.47
N PRO A 47 3.57 25.26 34.49
CA PRO A 47 2.42 26.14 34.58
C PRO A 47 1.15 25.41 34.99
N LEU A 48 0.25 26.06 35.72
CA LEU A 48 -1.00 25.47 36.14
C LEU A 48 -1.85 24.95 34.94
N THR A 49 -1.79 25.68 33.83
CA THR A 49 -2.42 25.29 32.57
C THR A 49 -1.91 23.94 32.06
N TYR A 50 -0.59 23.72 32.11
CA TYR A 50 0.05 22.48 31.75
C TYR A 50 -0.35 21.32 32.70
N CYS A 51 -0.35 21.58 34.02
CA CYS A 51 -0.76 20.60 35.03
C CYS A 51 -2.23 20.22 34.84
N ALA A 52 -3.10 21.19 34.56
CA ALA A 52 -4.52 20.96 34.27
C ALA A 52 -4.69 20.14 32.99
N ALA A 53 -3.96 20.46 31.92
CA ALA A 53 -3.97 19.74 30.66
C ALA A 53 -3.48 18.27 30.85
N LEU A 54 -2.46 18.05 31.69
CA LEU A 54 -1.96 16.72 32.00
C LEU A 54 -3.02 15.86 32.74
N VAL A 55 -3.77 16.44 33.64
CA VAL A 55 -4.88 15.76 34.32
C VAL A 55 -6.02 15.45 33.32
N LEU A 56 -6.38 16.43 32.50
CA LEU A 56 -7.42 16.27 31.48
C LEU A 56 -7.04 15.23 30.43
N SER A 57 -5.75 15.15 30.03
CA SER A 57 -5.29 14.14 29.06
C SER A 57 -5.50 12.72 29.58
N ARG A 58 -5.32 12.47 30.85
CA ARG A 58 -5.56 11.16 31.48
C ARG A 58 -7.03 10.83 31.65
N LEU A 59 -7.91 11.82 31.69
CA LEU A 59 -9.34 11.67 31.87
C LEU A 59 -10.13 11.68 30.55
N PHE A 60 -9.47 11.77 29.40
CA PHE A 60 -10.11 11.90 28.09
C PHE A 60 -11.19 10.85 27.80
N HIS A 61 -10.96 9.61 28.22
CA HIS A 61 -11.92 8.51 28.05
C HIS A 61 -13.22 8.67 28.86
N ARG A 62 -13.23 9.53 29.86
CA ARG A 62 -14.40 9.83 30.72
C ARG A 62 -15.04 11.18 30.39
N ILE A 63 -14.21 12.15 30.05
CA ILE A 63 -14.64 13.53 29.82
C ILE A 63 -14.01 14.00 28.52
N ASN A 64 -14.83 14.44 27.56
CA ASN A 64 -14.31 15.08 26.36
C ASN A 64 -14.22 16.60 26.57
N PRO A 65 -13.05 17.14 26.91
CA PRO A 65 -12.91 18.54 27.22
C PRO A 65 -12.83 19.46 25.99
N LEU A 66 -12.62 18.90 24.79
CA LEU A 66 -12.26 19.65 23.58
C LEU A 66 -13.27 20.73 23.17
N LYS A 67 -14.55 20.57 23.53
CA LYS A 67 -15.58 21.56 23.22
C LYS A 67 -15.60 22.75 24.16
N GLN A 68 -14.91 22.68 25.30
CA GLN A 68 -15.00 23.65 26.40
C GLN A 68 -13.69 24.41 26.64
N ILE A 69 -12.62 24.07 25.91
CA ILE A 69 -11.28 24.59 26.10
C ILE A 69 -10.94 25.57 24.97
N LEU A 70 -10.12 26.58 25.28
CA LEU A 70 -9.63 27.53 24.28
C LEU A 70 -8.67 26.84 23.31
N GLN A 71 -8.65 27.28 22.06
CA GLN A 71 -7.83 26.68 21.00
C GLN A 71 -6.34 26.55 21.38
N LYS A 72 -5.76 27.59 22.00
CA LYS A 72 -4.36 27.57 22.47
C LYS A 72 -4.03 26.47 23.49
N ASP A 73 -5.05 26.09 24.29
CA ASP A 73 -4.90 25.07 25.32
C ASP A 73 -5.19 23.67 24.74
N ILE A 74 -5.91 23.59 23.60
CA ILE A 74 -6.11 22.36 22.84
C ILE A 74 -4.76 21.86 22.28
N ASP A 75 -3.90 22.74 21.77
CA ASP A 75 -2.60 22.35 21.22
C ASP A 75 -1.73 21.67 22.29
N ILE A 76 -1.69 22.26 23.50
CA ILE A 76 -0.99 21.67 24.65
C ILE A 76 -1.59 20.30 25.01
N LEU A 77 -2.91 20.21 24.98
CA LEU A 77 -3.62 18.98 25.33
C LEU A 77 -3.36 17.88 24.29
N MET A 78 -3.32 18.24 22.99
CA MET A 78 -3.00 17.30 21.91
C MET A 78 -1.59 16.69 22.07
N ASP A 79 -0.61 17.49 22.49
CA ASP A 79 0.74 16.99 22.75
C ASP A 79 0.81 16.04 23.96
N LEU A 80 -0.04 16.24 24.94
CA LEU A 80 -0.10 15.44 26.16
C LEU A 80 -0.96 14.17 26.05
N TYR A 81 -1.83 14.07 25.05
CA TYR A 81 -2.67 12.88 24.91
C TYR A 81 -1.84 11.61 24.71
N PRO A 82 -2.13 10.54 25.45
CA PRO A 82 -1.53 9.24 25.22
C PRO A 82 -1.79 8.77 23.78
N ALA A 83 -0.79 8.14 23.19
CA ALA A 83 -0.89 7.61 21.82
C ALA A 83 -1.80 6.36 21.72
N ASP A 84 -2.15 5.75 22.85
CA ASP A 84 -2.88 4.49 23.00
C ASP A 84 -4.35 4.67 23.42
N ILE A 85 -4.91 5.87 23.26
CA ILE A 85 -6.33 6.10 23.53
C ILE A 85 -7.17 5.16 22.66
N PRO A 86 -8.18 4.47 23.22
CA PRO A 86 -9.08 3.61 22.48
C PRO A 86 -9.69 4.33 21.27
N LEU A 87 -9.70 3.69 20.10
CA LEU A 87 -10.18 4.28 18.84
C LEU A 87 -11.61 4.82 18.94
N ARG A 88 -12.48 4.12 19.66
CA ARG A 88 -13.86 4.58 19.89
C ARG A 88 -13.94 5.95 20.57
N CYS A 89 -12.92 6.28 21.41
CA CYS A 89 -12.85 7.56 22.11
C CYS A 89 -12.12 8.64 21.32
N SER A 90 -11.10 8.26 20.52
CA SER A 90 -10.22 9.23 19.83
C SER A 90 -10.76 9.63 18.46
N VAL A 91 -11.24 8.67 17.65
CA VAL A 91 -11.60 8.90 16.24
C VAL A 91 -12.66 9.99 16.05
N PRO A 92 -13.77 10.04 16.83
CA PRO A 92 -14.82 11.05 16.62
C PRO A 92 -14.41 12.46 17.00
N TYR A 93 -13.41 12.62 17.89
CA TYR A 93 -13.13 13.90 18.53
C TYR A 93 -11.79 14.51 18.17
N ILE A 94 -10.77 13.68 17.94
CA ILE A 94 -9.42 14.18 17.62
C ILE A 94 -9.30 14.38 16.11
N LYS A 95 -9.06 15.65 15.74
CA LYS A 95 -8.84 16.05 14.33
C LYS A 95 -7.37 16.36 14.05
N ASP A 96 -6.55 16.55 15.09
CA ASP A 96 -5.17 16.96 15.00
C ASP A 96 -4.29 15.89 14.33
N GLU A 97 -3.63 16.26 13.23
CA GLU A 97 -2.79 15.34 12.45
C GLU A 97 -1.47 15.00 13.15
N GLN A 98 -0.93 15.88 14.00
CA GLN A 98 0.30 15.61 14.75
C GLN A 98 0.04 14.53 15.81
N TYR A 99 -1.14 14.56 16.46
CA TYR A 99 -1.55 13.48 17.34
C TYR A 99 -1.55 12.13 16.62
N TRP A 100 -2.18 12.06 15.43
CA TRP A 100 -2.27 10.81 14.66
C TRP A 100 -0.91 10.34 14.15
N LYS A 101 -0.03 11.27 13.75
CA LYS A 101 1.35 10.97 13.39
C LYS A 101 2.12 10.35 14.56
N ARG A 102 2.04 10.97 15.74
CA ARG A 102 2.67 10.44 16.97
C ARG A 102 2.12 9.07 17.34
N SER A 103 0.81 8.88 17.29
CA SER A 103 0.15 7.60 17.55
C SER A 103 0.58 6.53 16.55
N PHE A 104 0.76 6.89 15.27
CA PHE A 104 1.25 5.98 14.25
C PHE A 104 2.65 5.47 14.57
N TYR A 105 3.60 6.37 14.81
CA TYR A 105 4.98 5.95 15.11
C TYR A 105 5.14 5.29 16.49
N SER A 106 4.26 5.60 17.44
CA SER A 106 4.22 4.91 18.73
C SER A 106 3.78 3.46 18.58
N LYS A 107 2.74 3.21 17.79
CA LYS A 107 2.21 1.84 17.59
C LYS A 107 2.99 1.05 16.54
N PHE A 108 3.51 1.71 15.50
CA PHE A 108 4.20 1.10 14.36
C PHE A 108 5.61 1.65 14.14
N PRO A 109 6.54 1.50 15.10
CA PRO A 109 7.86 2.16 15.07
C PRO A 109 8.76 1.72 13.91
N SER A 110 8.53 0.53 13.37
CA SER A 110 9.29 -0.02 12.25
C SER A 110 8.89 0.55 10.88
N ARG A 111 7.71 1.15 10.78
CA ARG A 111 7.19 1.72 9.52
C ARG A 111 7.75 3.12 9.33
N LYS A 112 8.48 3.34 8.24
CA LYS A 112 8.99 4.66 7.84
C LYS A 112 8.15 5.17 6.68
N GLU A 113 7.54 6.32 6.86
CA GLU A 113 6.74 6.95 5.84
C GLU A 113 7.38 8.29 5.43
N LEU A 114 7.40 8.58 4.15
CA LEU A 114 7.97 9.78 3.58
C LEU A 114 6.88 10.59 2.87
N GLY A 115 6.98 11.91 2.94
CA GLY A 115 6.07 12.82 2.25
C GLY A 115 4.97 13.40 3.12
N GLN A 116 4.05 14.09 2.46
CA GLN A 116 2.83 14.63 3.10
C GLN A 116 1.76 13.54 3.13
N ILE A 117 1.33 13.18 4.33
CA ILE A 117 0.44 12.05 4.57
C ILE A 117 -0.75 12.50 5.39
N TYR A 118 -1.93 11.99 5.05
CA TYR A 118 -3.12 12.08 5.89
C TYR A 118 -3.01 11.08 7.04
N TRP A 119 -2.41 11.53 8.15
CA TRP A 119 -2.01 10.67 9.26
C TRP A 119 -3.16 9.95 9.94
N LYS A 120 -4.32 10.63 10.10
CA LYS A 120 -5.50 9.99 10.67
C LYS A 120 -5.92 8.77 9.85
N GLY A 121 -6.10 8.92 8.56
CA GLY A 121 -6.47 7.81 7.68
C GLY A 121 -5.41 6.72 7.64
N LYS A 122 -4.12 7.09 7.59
CA LYS A 122 -3.01 6.14 7.60
C LYS A 122 -2.96 5.31 8.88
N PHE A 123 -3.07 5.96 10.03
CA PHE A 123 -3.10 5.28 11.33
C PHE A 123 -4.29 4.32 11.45
N LEU A 124 -5.48 4.77 11.06
CA LEU A 124 -6.69 3.97 11.15
C LEU A 124 -6.67 2.76 10.19
N SER A 125 -6.16 2.97 8.96
CA SER A 125 -5.94 1.86 8.02
C SER A 125 -4.94 0.85 8.59
N ALA A 126 -3.84 1.31 9.17
CA ALA A 126 -2.85 0.43 9.80
C ALA A 126 -3.40 -0.31 11.03
N CYS A 127 -4.30 0.32 11.81
CA CYS A 127 -4.95 -0.35 12.93
C CYS A 127 -5.93 -1.43 12.48
N LEU A 128 -6.72 -1.18 11.43
CA LEU A 128 -7.62 -2.18 10.85
C LEU A 128 -6.82 -3.36 10.26
N GLN A 129 -5.73 -3.05 9.55
CA GLN A 129 -4.80 -4.04 9.03
C GLN A 129 -4.22 -4.91 10.16
N ASP A 130 -3.66 -4.29 11.19
CA ASP A 130 -3.05 -4.96 12.34
C ASP A 130 -4.05 -5.87 13.07
N TYR A 131 -5.29 -5.42 13.24
CA TYR A 131 -6.37 -6.23 13.82
C TYR A 131 -6.63 -7.49 12.99
N LEU A 132 -6.88 -7.35 11.69
CA LEU A 132 -7.21 -8.47 10.81
C LEU A 132 -6.02 -9.42 10.57
N GLU A 133 -4.79 -8.90 10.55
CA GLU A 133 -3.60 -9.71 10.38
C GLU A 133 -3.21 -10.50 11.64
N SER A 134 -3.56 -10.00 12.82
CA SER A 134 -3.18 -10.58 14.12
C SER A 134 -4.27 -11.39 14.78
N VAL A 135 -5.54 -11.20 14.41
CA VAL A 135 -6.66 -11.89 15.05
C VAL A 135 -6.54 -13.41 14.87
N ASN A 136 -6.74 -14.15 15.97
CA ASN A 136 -6.80 -15.61 15.88
C ASN A 136 -8.13 -16.02 15.24
N PRO A 137 -8.13 -16.76 14.13
CA PRO A 137 -9.35 -17.18 13.45
C PRO A 137 -10.35 -17.96 14.32
N ASP A 138 -9.86 -18.68 15.32
CA ASP A 138 -10.71 -19.48 16.23
C ASP A 138 -11.56 -18.62 17.17
N VAL A 139 -11.17 -17.35 17.38
CA VAL A 139 -11.85 -16.39 18.26
C VAL A 139 -12.28 -15.13 17.49
N PHE A 140 -12.26 -15.18 16.18
CA PHE A 140 -12.67 -14.06 15.34
C PHE A 140 -14.13 -13.69 15.61
N CYS A 141 -14.35 -12.45 15.98
CA CYS A 141 -15.68 -11.88 16.15
C CYS A 141 -15.99 -10.93 14.99
N GLU A 142 -16.95 -11.32 14.16
CA GLU A 142 -17.35 -10.52 12.99
C GLU A 142 -17.88 -9.15 13.41
N ASP A 143 -18.67 -9.09 14.50
CA ASP A 143 -19.27 -7.84 14.99
C ASP A 143 -18.20 -6.82 15.40
N GLU A 144 -17.11 -7.26 16.05
CA GLU A 144 -16.00 -6.38 16.43
C GLU A 144 -15.26 -5.84 15.20
N ALA A 145 -15.05 -6.69 14.21
CA ALA A 145 -14.41 -6.30 12.94
C ALA A 145 -15.28 -5.28 12.18
N VAL A 146 -16.59 -5.50 12.16
CA VAL A 146 -17.57 -4.60 11.52
C VAL A 146 -17.64 -3.28 12.28
N GLU A 147 -17.70 -3.28 13.61
CA GLU A 147 -17.71 -2.05 14.40
C GLU A 147 -16.43 -1.22 14.14
N LEU A 148 -15.26 -1.88 14.10
CA LEU A 148 -14.02 -1.20 13.78
C LEU A 148 -14.06 -0.63 12.35
N ALA A 149 -14.53 -1.41 11.37
CA ALA A 149 -14.65 -0.98 9.99
C ALA A 149 -15.58 0.24 9.85
N VAL A 150 -16.72 0.25 10.51
CA VAL A 150 -17.67 1.38 10.53
C VAL A 150 -17.00 2.63 11.11
N LEU A 151 -16.29 2.47 12.23
CA LEU A 151 -15.61 3.60 12.89
C LEU A 151 -14.56 4.26 12.01
N VAL A 152 -13.81 3.47 11.24
CA VAL A 152 -12.68 3.97 10.45
C VAL A 152 -13.06 4.34 9.01
N SER A 153 -14.17 3.82 8.52
CA SER A 153 -14.62 3.97 7.13
C SER A 153 -14.61 5.39 6.57
N PRO A 154 -15.02 6.44 7.32
CA PRO A 154 -14.99 7.81 6.78
C PRO A 154 -13.59 8.33 6.43
N TYR A 155 -12.56 7.74 7.00
CA TYR A 155 -11.18 8.24 6.94
C TYR A 155 -10.25 7.38 6.11
N ILE A 156 -10.69 6.17 5.69
CA ILE A 156 -9.84 5.21 4.98
C ILE A 156 -10.12 5.24 3.48
N TYR A 157 -9.06 5.44 2.70
CA TYR A 157 -9.04 5.36 1.23
C TYR A 157 -8.22 4.17 0.73
N PHE A 158 -7.31 3.68 1.55
CA PHE A 158 -6.46 2.53 1.30
C PHE A 158 -6.71 1.42 2.32
N PHE A 159 -6.84 0.20 1.85
CA PHE A 159 -6.90 -1.00 2.68
C PHE A 159 -5.93 -2.05 2.16
N GLY A 160 -4.98 -2.44 3.01
CA GLY A 160 -3.95 -3.43 2.68
C GLY A 160 -3.85 -4.53 3.73
N LEU A 161 -3.71 -5.77 3.27
CA LEU A 161 -3.37 -6.92 4.09
C LEU A 161 -2.14 -7.60 3.51
N ASN A 162 -1.07 -7.70 4.28
CA ASN A 162 0.15 -8.39 3.89
C ASN A 162 0.12 -9.88 4.23
N GLN A 163 -0.80 -10.26 5.10
CA GLN A 163 -1.09 -11.65 5.46
C GLN A 163 -2.55 -11.78 5.92
N LEU A 164 -3.08 -12.98 5.79
CA LEU A 164 -4.38 -13.34 6.33
C LEU A 164 -4.28 -14.74 6.93
N GLN A 165 -4.71 -14.89 8.17
CA GLN A 165 -4.63 -16.16 8.86
C GLN A 165 -5.75 -17.11 8.40
N MET A 166 -5.41 -18.38 8.27
CA MET A 166 -6.36 -19.41 7.90
C MET A 166 -7.23 -19.82 9.09
N VAL A 167 -8.50 -20.04 8.84
CA VAL A 167 -9.40 -20.69 9.78
C VAL A 167 -8.96 -22.13 9.97
N ARG A 168 -8.89 -22.63 11.20
CA ARG A 168 -8.60 -24.02 11.46
C ARG A 168 -9.77 -24.88 10.96
N GLN A 169 -9.50 -25.70 9.96
CA GLN A 169 -10.50 -26.67 9.52
C GLN A 169 -10.77 -27.66 10.65
N PRO A 170 -12.03 -27.96 10.97
CA PRO A 170 -12.35 -29.05 11.89
C PRO A 170 -11.71 -30.33 11.37
N LYS A 171 -11.05 -31.08 12.25
CA LYS A 171 -10.51 -32.40 11.85
C LYS A 171 -11.64 -33.20 11.23
N PRO A 172 -11.43 -33.81 10.05
CA PRO A 172 -12.43 -34.72 9.52
C PRO A 172 -12.75 -35.75 10.61
N PRO A 173 -14.03 -36.09 10.81
CA PRO A 173 -14.40 -37.11 11.77
C PRO A 173 -13.58 -38.36 11.45
N LEU A 174 -12.99 -38.97 12.48
CA LEU A 174 -12.31 -40.26 12.32
C LEU A 174 -13.28 -41.19 11.59
N PRO A 175 -12.84 -41.90 10.54
CA PRO A 175 -13.70 -42.88 9.91
C PRO A 175 -14.13 -43.89 10.97
N SER A 176 -15.31 -43.71 11.51
CA SER A 176 -15.94 -44.71 12.33
C SER A 176 -16.50 -45.73 11.34
N ASP A 177 -15.97 -46.94 11.36
CA ASP A 177 -16.35 -48.05 10.51
C ASP A 177 -17.82 -48.54 10.67
N LEU A 178 -18.67 -47.72 11.21
CA LEU A 178 -20.03 -48.08 11.61
C LEU A 178 -21.04 -46.92 11.46
N VAL A 179 -21.18 -46.30 10.29
CA VAL A 179 -22.46 -45.60 9.99
C VAL A 179 -22.72 -45.73 8.47
N GLU A 180 -23.45 -46.73 8.10
CA GLU A 180 -24.30 -46.72 6.91
C GLU A 180 -25.42 -45.69 7.17
N ASP A 181 -25.21 -44.45 6.74
CA ASP A 181 -26.32 -43.52 6.52
C ASP A 181 -26.00 -42.60 5.35
N THR A 182 -26.74 -42.86 4.28
CA THR A 182 -26.79 -42.12 3.03
C THR A 182 -27.46 -40.75 3.23
N CYS A 183 -26.91 -39.91 4.09
CA CYS A 183 -27.20 -38.49 4.05
C CYS A 183 -26.07 -37.79 3.34
N GLU A 184 -26.35 -37.19 2.19
CA GLU A 184 -25.50 -36.22 1.56
C GLU A 184 -25.27 -35.09 2.57
N TYR A 185 -24.22 -35.21 3.39
CA TYR A 185 -23.71 -34.11 4.17
C TYR A 185 -23.16 -33.12 3.16
N SER A 186 -23.93 -32.08 2.88
CA SER A 186 -23.38 -30.87 2.30
C SER A 186 -22.35 -30.34 3.29
N VAL A 187 -21.08 -30.67 3.05
CA VAL A 187 -19.96 -30.10 3.81
C VAL A 187 -20.14 -28.57 3.74
N PRO A 188 -20.30 -27.88 4.88
CA PRO A 188 -20.38 -26.42 4.85
C PRO A 188 -19.21 -25.89 4.04
N LYS A 189 -19.44 -24.93 3.16
CA LYS A 189 -18.35 -24.24 2.44
C LYS A 189 -17.50 -23.57 3.51
N LEU A 190 -16.41 -24.21 3.92
CA LEU A 190 -15.46 -23.68 4.87
C LEU A 190 -14.65 -22.62 4.12
N PHE A 191 -14.62 -21.42 4.67
CA PHE A 191 -13.65 -20.40 4.24
C PHE A 191 -12.28 -20.84 4.71
N ASP A 192 -11.28 -20.72 3.84
CA ASP A 192 -9.90 -20.99 4.25
C ASP A 192 -9.37 -19.86 5.16
N HIS A 193 -9.95 -18.67 5.03
CA HIS A 193 -9.59 -17.47 5.79
C HIS A 193 -10.82 -16.81 6.43
N ILE A 194 -10.58 -15.86 7.32
CA ILE A 194 -11.67 -15.02 7.86
C ILE A 194 -12.36 -14.26 6.73
N PRO A 195 -13.70 -14.16 6.74
CA PRO A 195 -14.43 -13.52 5.66
C PRO A 195 -14.16 -12.00 5.63
N LEU A 196 -13.81 -11.47 4.46
CA LEU A 196 -13.56 -10.05 4.27
C LEU A 196 -14.81 -9.26 3.89
N GLU A 197 -15.87 -9.91 3.40
CA GLU A 197 -17.11 -9.28 2.96
C GLU A 197 -17.70 -8.34 4.01
N PRO A 198 -17.90 -8.74 5.30
CA PRO A 198 -18.57 -7.90 6.29
C PRO A 198 -17.79 -6.60 6.56
N VAL A 199 -16.46 -6.65 6.45
CA VAL A 199 -15.57 -5.50 6.63
C VAL A 199 -15.60 -4.59 5.40
N LEU A 200 -15.42 -5.17 4.21
CA LEU A 200 -15.30 -4.40 2.97
C LEU A 200 -16.58 -3.63 2.62
N VAL A 201 -17.75 -4.21 2.86
CA VAL A 201 -19.06 -3.55 2.64
C VAL A 201 -19.19 -2.25 3.44
N LYS A 202 -18.49 -2.11 4.57
CA LYS A 202 -18.50 -0.88 5.39
C LYS A 202 -17.53 0.18 4.89
N LEU A 203 -16.50 -0.17 4.11
CA LEU A 203 -15.42 0.72 3.71
C LEU A 203 -15.72 1.44 2.36
N TYR A 204 -16.82 2.16 2.29
CA TYR A 204 -17.37 2.75 1.06
C TYR A 204 -16.50 3.80 0.37
N ASN A 205 -15.51 4.39 1.08
CA ASN A 205 -14.59 5.40 0.51
C ASN A 205 -13.32 4.79 -0.10
N LEU A 206 -13.17 3.44 -0.09
CA LEU A 206 -11.97 2.81 -0.59
C LEU A 206 -11.70 3.11 -2.07
N GLN A 207 -10.46 3.50 -2.32
CA GLN A 207 -9.92 3.73 -3.65
C GLN A 207 -8.86 2.69 -4.02
N GLU A 208 -8.21 2.11 -3.02
CA GLU A 208 -7.15 1.14 -3.22
C GLU A 208 -7.29 -0.05 -2.26
N ILE A 209 -7.16 -1.25 -2.83
CA ILE A 209 -7.12 -2.52 -2.09
C ILE A 209 -5.89 -3.30 -2.50
N SER A 210 -5.14 -3.79 -1.51
CA SER A 210 -3.99 -4.67 -1.70
C SER A 210 -4.06 -5.86 -0.74
N LEU A 211 -4.21 -7.07 -1.28
CA LEU A 211 -4.46 -8.27 -0.47
C LEU A 211 -3.43 -9.35 -0.73
N VAL A 212 -3.03 -10.03 0.35
CA VAL A 212 -2.25 -11.26 0.30
C VAL A 212 -2.98 -12.33 1.11
N PHE A 213 -3.46 -13.37 0.41
CA PHE A 213 -4.00 -14.58 1.04
C PHE A 213 -2.84 -15.53 1.32
N GLY A 214 -2.27 -15.42 2.51
CA GLY A 214 -1.09 -16.19 2.90
C GLY A 214 -0.51 -15.67 4.21
N ILE A 215 0.54 -16.32 4.68
CA ILE A 215 1.25 -16.00 5.92
C ILE A 215 2.69 -15.61 5.59
N ASN A 216 3.17 -14.50 6.14
CA ASN A 216 4.53 -14.01 5.86
C ASN A 216 5.58 -14.67 6.74
N ASP A 217 5.32 -14.89 8.01
CA ASP A 217 6.30 -15.44 8.97
C ASP A 217 6.07 -16.93 9.20
N LEU A 218 6.54 -17.75 8.26
CA LEU A 218 6.37 -19.20 8.27
C LEU A 218 7.46 -19.93 9.05
N LYS A 219 8.60 -19.30 9.32
CA LYS A 219 9.79 -19.94 9.89
C LYS A 219 10.07 -21.29 9.19
N ASP A 220 10.35 -22.34 9.94
CA ASP A 220 10.63 -23.67 9.42
C ASP A 220 9.36 -24.49 9.06
N ASN A 221 8.16 -23.93 9.24
CA ASN A 221 6.88 -24.63 9.10
C ASN A 221 6.17 -24.35 7.77
N TYR A 222 6.90 -24.18 6.68
CA TYR A 222 6.29 -23.94 5.37
C TYR A 222 5.32 -25.07 4.96
N GLN A 223 4.08 -24.69 4.65
CA GLN A 223 3.08 -25.56 4.08
C GLN A 223 2.38 -24.84 2.93
N THR A 224 2.19 -25.50 1.80
CA THR A 224 1.55 -24.91 0.63
C THR A 224 0.13 -24.40 0.90
N ARG A 225 -0.57 -25.02 1.85
CA ARG A 225 -1.92 -24.62 2.27
C ARG A 225 -1.96 -23.19 2.84
N PHE A 226 -0.87 -22.67 3.38
CA PHE A 226 -0.84 -21.30 3.91
C PHE A 226 -0.97 -20.21 2.86
N PHE A 227 -0.95 -20.56 1.58
CA PHE A 227 -1.14 -19.67 0.45
C PHE A 227 -2.36 -20.06 -0.40
N GLU A 228 -3.19 -20.95 0.12
CA GLU A 228 -4.43 -21.31 -0.56
C GLU A 228 -5.40 -20.13 -0.51
N PHE A 229 -6.12 -19.97 -1.58
CA PHE A 229 -7.19 -19.00 -1.74
C PHE A 229 -8.38 -19.75 -2.29
N SER A 230 -9.37 -20.00 -1.43
CA SER A 230 -10.51 -20.83 -1.78
C SER A 230 -11.47 -20.12 -2.73
N ILE A 231 -12.37 -20.88 -3.31
CA ILE A 231 -13.46 -20.28 -4.08
C ILE A 231 -14.43 -19.52 -3.17
N GLY A 232 -14.61 -19.99 -1.92
CA GLY A 232 -15.41 -19.32 -0.90
C GLY A 232 -14.82 -17.95 -0.51
N ASP A 233 -13.50 -17.88 -0.29
CA ASP A 233 -12.80 -16.61 -0.05
C ASP A 233 -12.96 -15.66 -1.24
N CYS A 234 -12.84 -16.20 -2.46
CA CYS A 234 -13.02 -15.41 -3.68
C CYS A 234 -14.44 -14.86 -3.84
N GLU A 235 -15.46 -15.68 -3.57
CA GLU A 235 -16.86 -15.25 -3.59
C GLU A 235 -17.15 -14.19 -2.52
N SER A 236 -16.65 -14.40 -1.29
CA SER A 236 -16.76 -13.42 -0.19
C SER A 236 -16.09 -12.09 -0.58
N LEU A 237 -14.88 -12.14 -1.10
CA LEU A 237 -14.20 -10.94 -1.59
C LEU A 237 -15.01 -10.24 -2.67
N CYS A 238 -15.52 -10.96 -3.67
CA CYS A 238 -16.32 -10.38 -4.75
C CYS A 238 -17.57 -9.68 -4.24
N ARG A 239 -18.30 -10.26 -3.25
CA ARG A 239 -19.44 -9.60 -2.62
C ARG A 239 -19.04 -8.33 -1.86
N GLY A 240 -17.92 -8.39 -1.13
CA GLY A 240 -17.38 -7.21 -0.44
C GLY A 240 -16.96 -6.09 -1.38
N LEU A 241 -16.57 -6.44 -2.62
CA LEU A 241 -16.19 -5.45 -3.64
C LEU A 241 -17.40 -4.77 -4.30
N GLU A 242 -18.59 -5.35 -4.28
CA GLU A 242 -19.73 -4.89 -5.10
C GLU A 242 -20.05 -3.40 -4.90
N ASP A 243 -20.04 -2.92 -3.65
CA ASP A 243 -20.42 -1.55 -3.29
C ASP A 243 -19.29 -0.53 -3.39
N LEU A 244 -18.05 -0.95 -3.63
CA LEU A 244 -16.89 -0.08 -3.72
C LEU A 244 -16.83 0.67 -5.05
N ARG A 245 -17.58 1.77 -5.15
CA ARG A 245 -17.74 2.54 -6.40
C ARG A 245 -16.51 3.37 -6.79
N HIS A 246 -15.65 3.68 -5.82
CA HIS A 246 -14.48 4.55 -5.99
C HIS A 246 -13.17 3.79 -6.13
N LEU A 247 -13.24 2.45 -6.23
CA LEU A 247 -12.07 1.60 -6.31
C LEU A 247 -11.32 1.85 -7.62
N ARG A 248 -10.04 2.28 -7.52
CA ARG A 248 -9.15 2.60 -8.63
C ARG A 248 -8.02 1.59 -8.78
N VAL A 249 -7.54 1.08 -7.64
CA VAL A 249 -6.40 0.17 -7.59
C VAL A 249 -6.80 -1.12 -6.90
N PHE A 250 -6.62 -2.22 -7.60
CA PHE A 250 -6.91 -3.55 -7.08
C PHE A 250 -5.70 -4.46 -7.21
N ARG A 251 -5.18 -4.95 -6.08
CA ARG A 251 -4.01 -5.83 -6.04
C ARG A 251 -4.30 -7.09 -5.22
N ILE A 252 -3.99 -8.24 -5.80
CA ILE A 252 -3.86 -9.51 -5.08
C ILE A 252 -2.51 -10.11 -5.45
N ASN A 253 -1.63 -10.24 -4.47
CA ASN A 253 -0.28 -10.71 -4.67
C ASN A 253 -0.01 -11.98 -3.87
N ARG A 254 0.96 -12.80 -4.33
CA ARG A 254 1.46 -13.98 -3.61
C ARG A 254 0.35 -14.91 -3.07
N SER A 255 -0.72 -15.04 -3.81
CA SER A 255 -1.90 -15.84 -3.46
C SER A 255 -2.13 -16.94 -4.49
N ASN A 256 -2.75 -18.04 -4.10
CA ASN A 256 -3.09 -19.13 -5.02
C ASN A 256 -4.32 -18.80 -5.89
N LEU A 257 -4.21 -17.70 -6.64
CA LEU A 257 -5.22 -17.19 -7.55
C LEU A 257 -5.08 -17.91 -8.89
N ASP A 258 -5.99 -18.82 -9.18
CA ASP A 258 -6.05 -19.58 -10.44
C ASP A 258 -6.97 -18.92 -11.48
N CYS A 259 -7.10 -19.56 -12.66
CA CYS A 259 -7.87 -19.03 -13.78
C CYS A 259 -9.37 -18.85 -13.47
N SER A 260 -9.97 -19.70 -12.63
CA SER A 260 -11.40 -19.62 -12.29
C SER A 260 -11.68 -18.44 -11.37
N LYS A 261 -10.84 -18.26 -10.36
CA LYS A 261 -10.95 -17.19 -9.38
C LYS A 261 -10.67 -15.82 -10.00
N VAL A 262 -9.61 -15.70 -10.83
CA VAL A 262 -9.33 -14.43 -11.52
C VAL A 262 -10.47 -14.04 -12.44
N LYS A 263 -11.09 -15.00 -13.13
CA LYS A 263 -12.27 -14.75 -13.97
C LYS A 263 -13.43 -14.20 -13.16
N LEU A 264 -13.72 -14.78 -11.99
CA LEU A 264 -14.78 -14.32 -11.10
C LEU A 264 -14.53 -12.88 -10.60
N ILE A 265 -13.30 -12.59 -10.17
CA ILE A 265 -12.90 -11.25 -9.75
C ILE A 265 -13.05 -10.24 -10.89
N LEU A 266 -12.53 -10.55 -12.07
CA LEU A 266 -12.61 -9.65 -13.22
C LEU A 266 -14.05 -9.41 -13.69
N GLN A 267 -14.94 -10.40 -13.58
CA GLN A 267 -16.38 -10.24 -13.84
C GLN A 267 -17.06 -9.27 -12.87
N ASN A 268 -16.61 -9.22 -11.62
CA ASN A 268 -17.09 -8.23 -10.65
C ASN A 268 -16.51 -6.84 -10.95
N LEU A 269 -15.20 -6.76 -11.21
CA LEU A 269 -14.51 -5.51 -11.45
C LEU A 269 -14.89 -4.82 -12.77
N VAL A 270 -15.35 -5.56 -13.79
CA VAL A 270 -15.69 -4.99 -15.10
C VAL A 270 -16.79 -3.93 -15.01
N LYS A 271 -17.64 -4.00 -13.99
CA LYS A 271 -18.71 -3.03 -13.72
C LYS A 271 -18.20 -1.71 -13.11
N LYS A 272 -16.93 -1.66 -12.70
CA LYS A 272 -16.32 -0.51 -12.00
C LYS A 272 -15.47 0.30 -12.95
N GLU A 273 -16.05 1.35 -13.51
CA GLU A 273 -15.36 2.22 -14.49
C GLU A 273 -14.14 2.94 -13.90
N SER A 274 -14.04 3.03 -12.58
CA SER A 274 -12.95 3.74 -11.88
C SER A 274 -11.63 2.98 -11.84
N ILE A 275 -11.57 1.69 -12.20
CA ILE A 275 -10.35 0.88 -12.13
C ILE A 275 -9.29 1.38 -13.09
N GLU A 276 -8.11 1.74 -12.55
CA GLU A 276 -6.94 2.20 -13.29
C GLU A 276 -5.77 1.22 -13.21
N GLU A 277 -5.65 0.48 -12.11
CA GLU A 277 -4.55 -0.46 -11.89
C GLU A 277 -5.04 -1.82 -11.44
N LEU A 278 -4.45 -2.86 -12.04
CA LEU A 278 -4.57 -4.26 -11.65
C LEU A 278 -3.18 -4.85 -11.40
N ASP A 279 -3.02 -5.47 -10.24
CA ASP A 279 -1.79 -6.18 -9.89
C ASP A 279 -2.11 -7.58 -9.36
N PHE A 280 -1.65 -8.58 -10.11
CA PHE A 280 -1.79 -9.99 -9.80
C PHE A 280 -0.42 -10.69 -9.79
N ASN A 281 0.60 -10.02 -9.27
CA ASN A 281 1.94 -10.57 -9.22
C ASN A 281 2.02 -11.82 -8.34
N HIS A 282 2.88 -12.77 -8.74
CA HIS A 282 3.17 -13.99 -7.98
C HIS A 282 1.94 -14.86 -7.67
N CYS A 283 1.03 -14.95 -8.62
CA CYS A 283 -0.16 -15.80 -8.58
C CYS A 283 -0.01 -17.02 -9.51
N LYS A 284 -1.09 -17.75 -9.76
CA LYS A 284 -1.09 -18.93 -10.64
C LYS A 284 -2.17 -18.82 -11.72
N ILE A 285 -2.28 -17.65 -12.33
CA ILE A 285 -3.37 -17.32 -13.26
C ILE A 285 -3.42 -18.25 -14.46
N GLY A 286 -2.27 -18.61 -15.04
CA GLY A 286 -2.20 -19.48 -16.23
C GLY A 286 -2.85 -18.88 -17.48
N ASP A 287 -2.93 -19.68 -18.54
CA ASP A 287 -3.33 -19.20 -19.88
C ASP A 287 -4.79 -18.73 -19.95
N TYR A 288 -5.72 -19.47 -19.35
CA TYR A 288 -7.15 -19.13 -19.41
C TYR A 288 -7.49 -17.90 -18.57
N GLY A 289 -6.80 -17.72 -17.44
CA GLY A 289 -6.94 -16.50 -16.64
C GLY A 289 -6.38 -15.27 -17.36
N MET A 290 -5.28 -15.45 -18.08
CA MET A 290 -4.72 -14.40 -18.93
C MET A 290 -5.64 -14.02 -20.10
N LYS A 291 -6.36 -14.98 -20.70
CA LYS A 291 -7.41 -14.66 -21.68
C LYS A 291 -8.54 -13.85 -21.07
N ALA A 292 -8.97 -14.18 -19.85
CA ALA A 292 -10.00 -13.43 -19.15
C ALA A 292 -9.52 -12.00 -18.85
N LEU A 293 -8.26 -11.83 -18.43
CA LEU A 293 -7.63 -10.51 -18.23
C LEU A 293 -7.54 -9.73 -19.55
N GLY A 294 -7.17 -10.37 -20.65
CA GLY A 294 -7.20 -9.76 -21.99
C GLY A 294 -8.60 -9.25 -22.35
N GLY A 295 -9.63 -10.07 -22.11
CA GLY A 295 -11.02 -9.66 -22.30
C GLY A 295 -11.42 -8.45 -21.43
N PHE A 296 -10.99 -8.42 -20.18
CA PHE A 296 -11.19 -7.30 -19.27
C PHE A 296 -10.51 -6.02 -19.80
N ILE A 297 -9.22 -6.10 -20.15
CA ILE A 297 -8.46 -4.98 -20.73
C ILE A 297 -9.13 -4.45 -22.00
N PHE A 298 -9.67 -5.33 -22.85
CA PHE A 298 -10.36 -4.95 -24.07
C PHE A 298 -11.64 -4.13 -23.80
N ILE A 299 -12.44 -4.56 -22.84
CA ILE A 299 -13.73 -3.92 -22.49
C ILE A 299 -13.52 -2.66 -21.65
N HIS A 300 -12.60 -2.71 -20.70
CA HIS A 300 -12.41 -1.66 -19.69
C HIS A 300 -11.59 -0.47 -20.25
N LYS A 301 -12.14 0.75 -20.18
CA LYS A 301 -11.55 1.93 -20.84
C LYS A 301 -10.42 2.59 -20.04
N ASN A 302 -10.46 2.48 -18.72
CA ASN A 302 -9.64 3.32 -17.83
C ASN A 302 -8.40 2.61 -17.25
N VAL A 303 -8.20 1.32 -17.54
CA VAL A 303 -7.02 0.59 -17.05
C VAL A 303 -5.76 1.12 -17.70
N LYS A 304 -4.83 1.56 -16.86
CA LYS A 304 -3.52 2.12 -17.25
C LYS A 304 -2.36 1.22 -16.90
N ILE A 305 -2.45 0.53 -15.76
CA ILE A 305 -1.36 -0.25 -15.19
C ILE A 305 -1.81 -1.69 -14.98
N VAL A 306 -1.06 -2.63 -15.55
CA VAL A 306 -1.30 -4.07 -15.39
C VAL A 306 0.01 -4.77 -15.02
N ARG A 307 0.04 -5.40 -13.83
CA ARG A 307 1.17 -6.17 -13.33
C ARG A 307 0.77 -7.63 -13.15
N ILE A 308 1.50 -8.52 -13.78
CA ILE A 308 1.24 -9.97 -13.82
C ILE A 308 2.54 -10.78 -13.80
N ALA A 309 3.52 -10.31 -13.04
CA ALA A 309 4.77 -11.03 -12.91
C ALA A 309 4.57 -12.40 -12.23
N ASN A 310 5.32 -13.41 -12.72
CA ASN A 310 5.34 -14.79 -12.17
C ASN A 310 3.96 -15.45 -12.10
N ASN A 311 3.27 -15.60 -13.23
CA ASN A 311 1.92 -16.16 -13.33
C ASN A 311 1.78 -17.44 -14.14
N ARG A 312 2.89 -18.05 -14.58
CA ARG A 312 2.94 -19.36 -15.24
C ARG A 312 2.11 -19.49 -16.51
N PHE A 313 1.84 -18.40 -17.23
CA PHE A 313 1.18 -18.46 -18.53
C PHE A 313 2.20 -18.69 -19.66
N LYS A 314 1.69 -19.13 -20.80
CA LYS A 314 2.41 -19.45 -22.02
C LYS A 314 1.81 -18.71 -23.22
N GLU A 315 2.00 -19.29 -24.42
CA GLU A 315 1.60 -18.70 -25.71
C GLU A 315 0.10 -18.31 -25.76
N VAL A 316 -0.76 -19.18 -25.24
CA VAL A 316 -2.22 -18.98 -25.27
C VAL A 316 -2.62 -17.78 -24.40
N GLY A 317 -1.95 -17.60 -23.25
CA GLY A 317 -2.18 -16.44 -22.39
C GLY A 317 -1.69 -15.15 -23.03
N VAL A 318 -0.49 -15.16 -23.60
CA VAL A 318 0.08 -14.03 -24.34
C VAL A 318 -0.81 -13.61 -25.50
N GLN A 319 -1.37 -14.59 -26.26
CA GLN A 319 -2.28 -14.29 -27.37
C GLN A 319 -3.50 -13.47 -26.93
N GLY A 320 -4.08 -13.79 -25.75
CA GLY A 320 -5.22 -13.03 -25.21
C GLY A 320 -4.90 -11.57 -24.95
N ILE A 321 -3.76 -11.29 -24.31
CA ILE A 321 -3.30 -9.92 -24.06
C ILE A 321 -2.91 -9.21 -25.36
N ALA A 322 -2.15 -9.90 -26.23
CA ALA A 322 -1.75 -9.33 -27.52
C ALA A 322 -2.95 -8.91 -28.37
N TYR A 323 -4.01 -9.71 -28.40
CA TYR A 323 -5.26 -9.36 -29.05
C TYR A 323 -5.90 -8.12 -28.43
N ALA A 324 -6.01 -8.10 -27.10
CA ALA A 324 -6.60 -6.98 -26.40
C ALA A 324 -5.85 -5.66 -26.69
N LEU A 325 -4.53 -5.65 -26.68
CA LEU A 325 -3.70 -4.49 -26.98
C LEU A 325 -3.88 -3.98 -28.41
N GLN A 326 -3.98 -4.91 -29.39
CA GLN A 326 -4.18 -4.54 -30.80
C GLN A 326 -5.56 -3.92 -31.06
N MET A 327 -6.57 -4.44 -30.41
CA MET A 327 -7.98 -4.17 -30.70
C MET A 327 -8.60 -3.13 -29.76
N LYS A 328 -7.89 -2.75 -28.68
CA LYS A 328 -8.41 -1.79 -27.68
C LYS A 328 -8.75 -0.46 -28.34
N PRO A 329 -10.01 0.00 -28.27
CA PRO A 329 -10.44 1.19 -28.98
C PRO A 329 -10.05 2.51 -28.28
N ALA A 330 -9.73 2.47 -26.98
CA ALA A 330 -9.51 3.69 -26.21
C ALA A 330 -8.65 3.45 -24.97
N ALA A 331 -8.02 4.51 -24.50
CA ALA A 331 -7.13 4.70 -23.34
C ALA A 331 -5.81 3.90 -23.40
N PRO A 332 -4.68 4.59 -23.30
CA PRO A 332 -3.38 3.97 -23.31
C PRO A 332 -3.16 3.15 -22.04
N ILE A 333 -2.65 1.95 -22.20
CA ILE A 333 -2.00 1.28 -21.09
C ILE A 333 -0.64 1.94 -20.92
N GLU A 334 -0.40 2.48 -19.74
CA GLU A 334 0.86 3.18 -19.45
C GLU A 334 1.96 2.18 -19.09
N LEU A 335 1.63 1.16 -18.28
CA LEU A 335 2.58 0.17 -17.80
C LEU A 335 2.07 -1.26 -17.92
N LEU A 336 2.93 -2.13 -18.46
CA LEU A 336 2.74 -3.58 -18.49
C LEU A 336 3.95 -4.27 -17.86
N ASP A 337 3.71 -5.09 -16.84
CA ASP A 337 4.74 -5.90 -16.20
C ASP A 337 4.42 -7.39 -16.37
N PHE A 338 5.28 -8.07 -17.14
CA PHE A 338 5.23 -9.51 -17.40
C PHE A 338 6.44 -10.25 -16.85
N SER A 339 7.20 -9.66 -15.95
CA SER A 339 8.44 -10.23 -15.42
C SER A 339 8.25 -11.65 -14.88
N LEU A 340 9.34 -12.44 -14.87
CA LEU A 340 9.37 -13.78 -14.28
C LEU A 340 8.38 -14.79 -14.93
N ASN A 341 7.91 -14.52 -16.14
CA ASN A 341 7.12 -15.47 -16.92
C ASN A 341 7.96 -16.01 -18.06
N PRO A 342 8.30 -17.30 -18.08
CA PRO A 342 9.09 -17.87 -19.15
C PRO A 342 8.36 -17.72 -20.49
N MET A 343 9.01 -17.07 -21.47
CA MET A 343 8.41 -16.76 -22.76
C MET A 343 9.19 -17.39 -23.90
N SER A 344 8.48 -18.08 -24.79
CA SER A 344 9.02 -18.67 -26.01
C SER A 344 9.27 -17.60 -27.11
N LEU A 345 9.91 -18.03 -28.20
CA LEU A 345 10.03 -17.20 -29.42
C LEU A 345 8.66 -16.80 -29.98
N GLU A 346 7.67 -17.67 -29.87
CA GLU A 346 6.31 -17.40 -30.33
C GLU A 346 5.68 -16.28 -29.48
N CYS A 347 5.83 -16.33 -28.14
CA CYS A 347 5.40 -15.25 -27.24
C CYS A 347 6.05 -13.92 -27.61
N ALA A 348 7.38 -13.89 -27.79
CA ALA A 348 8.11 -12.68 -28.17
C ALA A 348 7.61 -12.10 -29.49
N THR A 349 7.32 -12.98 -30.46
CA THR A 349 6.79 -12.57 -31.77
C THR A 349 5.39 -11.98 -31.68
N MET A 350 4.50 -12.59 -30.88
CA MET A 350 3.15 -12.07 -30.66
C MET A 350 3.17 -10.73 -29.95
N PHE A 351 4.01 -10.57 -28.92
CA PHE A 351 4.20 -9.29 -28.24
C PHE A 351 4.71 -8.21 -29.17
N ALA A 352 5.79 -8.48 -29.90
CA ALA A 352 6.35 -7.53 -30.84
C ALA A 352 5.30 -7.07 -31.87
N ALA A 353 4.53 -8.02 -32.42
CA ALA A 353 3.45 -7.70 -33.36
C ALA A 353 2.33 -6.85 -32.71
N ALA A 354 1.95 -7.16 -31.46
CA ALA A 354 0.93 -6.43 -30.73
C ALA A 354 1.36 -4.97 -30.50
N PHE A 355 2.57 -4.75 -30.00
CA PHE A 355 3.10 -3.42 -29.71
C PHE A 355 3.29 -2.56 -30.96
N VAL A 356 3.55 -3.17 -32.10
CA VAL A 356 3.63 -2.45 -33.39
C VAL A 356 2.25 -2.02 -33.86
N ARG A 357 1.24 -2.88 -33.73
CA ARG A 357 -0.11 -2.65 -34.24
C ARG A 357 -1.02 -1.87 -33.28
N CYS A 358 -0.66 -1.80 -32.00
CA CYS A 358 -1.41 -1.08 -30.99
C CYS A 358 -1.54 0.40 -31.38
N LYS A 359 -2.76 0.94 -31.32
CA LYS A 359 -3.03 2.36 -31.61
C LYS A 359 -2.48 3.26 -30.51
N GLU A 360 -2.87 2.97 -29.28
CA GLU A 360 -2.39 3.63 -28.07
C GLU A 360 -1.26 2.78 -27.48
N LYS A 361 -0.06 3.29 -27.54
CA LYS A 361 1.15 2.51 -27.24
C LYS A 361 1.51 2.61 -25.78
N PRO A 362 1.77 1.45 -25.10
CA PRO A 362 2.28 1.47 -23.75
C PRO A 362 3.56 2.28 -23.63
N GLN A 363 3.70 3.01 -22.54
CA GLN A 363 4.89 3.81 -22.26
C GLN A 363 5.99 2.97 -21.61
N THR A 364 5.61 2.04 -20.74
CA THR A 364 6.55 1.17 -20.00
C THR A 364 6.22 -0.30 -20.21
N LEU A 365 7.24 -1.06 -20.60
CA LEU A 365 7.19 -2.52 -20.68
C LEU A 365 8.27 -3.11 -19.79
N ILE A 366 7.88 -4.02 -18.89
CA ILE A 366 8.78 -4.73 -17.99
C ILE A 366 8.69 -6.22 -18.30
N VAL A 367 9.80 -6.82 -18.70
CA VAL A 367 9.91 -8.23 -19.08
C VAL A 367 11.20 -8.86 -18.51
N ASN A 368 11.46 -8.55 -17.26
CA ASN A 368 12.66 -9.03 -16.57
C ASN A 368 12.57 -10.54 -16.30
N SER A 369 13.70 -11.25 -16.47
CA SER A 369 13.78 -12.70 -16.19
C SER A 369 12.73 -13.53 -16.93
N CYS A 370 12.42 -13.20 -18.18
CA CYS A 370 11.46 -13.94 -19.01
C CYS A 370 12.11 -15.08 -19.81
N GLY A 371 13.42 -15.26 -19.70
CA GLY A 371 14.16 -16.32 -20.38
C GLY A 371 14.39 -16.07 -21.87
N PHE A 372 14.27 -14.83 -22.32
CA PHE A 372 14.60 -14.46 -23.70
C PHE A 372 16.06 -14.73 -24.01
N ARG A 373 16.33 -15.36 -25.19
CA ARG A 373 17.66 -15.68 -25.68
C ARG A 373 17.62 -15.88 -27.19
N GLY A 374 18.75 -15.62 -27.86
CA GLY A 374 18.88 -15.80 -29.33
C GLY A 374 17.75 -15.09 -30.09
N ALA A 375 17.00 -15.80 -30.92
CA ALA A 375 15.95 -15.23 -31.75
C ALA A 375 14.81 -14.56 -30.95
N SER A 376 14.47 -15.04 -29.74
CA SER A 376 13.44 -14.39 -28.91
C SER A 376 13.93 -13.06 -28.34
N ALA A 377 15.19 -12.98 -27.93
CA ALA A 377 15.83 -11.75 -27.48
C ALA A 377 15.95 -10.73 -28.62
N GLU A 378 16.32 -11.19 -29.82
CA GLU A 378 16.39 -10.36 -31.04
C GLU A 378 15.00 -9.73 -31.36
N LYS A 379 13.93 -10.52 -31.27
CA LYS A 379 12.55 -10.02 -31.48
C LYS A 379 12.18 -8.95 -30.46
N MET A 380 12.53 -9.14 -29.19
CA MET A 380 12.24 -8.17 -28.15
C MET A 380 13.08 -6.89 -28.30
N ALA A 381 14.36 -7.01 -28.64
CA ALA A 381 15.21 -5.86 -28.95
C ALA A 381 14.68 -5.09 -30.17
N GLY A 382 14.26 -5.81 -31.20
CA GLY A 382 13.70 -5.24 -32.45
C GLY A 382 12.38 -4.51 -32.27
N LEU A 383 11.64 -4.78 -31.18
CA LEU A 383 10.39 -4.09 -30.84
C LEU A 383 10.59 -2.56 -30.78
N LEU A 384 11.71 -2.11 -30.27
CA LEU A 384 12.02 -0.69 -30.14
C LEU A 384 12.12 0.04 -31.48
N SER A 385 12.51 -0.64 -32.56
CA SER A 385 12.66 -0.01 -33.90
C SER A 385 11.31 0.45 -34.46
N LEU A 386 10.26 -0.28 -34.15
CA LEU A 386 8.91 -0.09 -34.72
C LEU A 386 7.93 0.59 -33.74
N ASN A 387 8.16 0.45 -32.44
CA ASN A 387 7.33 1.06 -31.43
C ASN A 387 7.83 2.46 -31.06
N ARG A 388 7.06 3.50 -31.37
CA ARG A 388 7.41 4.91 -31.06
C ARG A 388 6.68 5.46 -29.84
N GLY A 389 5.95 4.63 -29.10
CA GLY A 389 5.25 5.04 -27.87
C GLY A 389 6.00 4.68 -26.60
N LEU A 390 6.85 3.64 -26.68
CA LEU A 390 7.58 3.14 -25.53
C LEU A 390 8.70 4.12 -25.14
N THR A 391 8.68 4.55 -23.89
CA THR A 391 9.70 5.40 -23.28
C THR A 391 10.65 4.61 -22.36
N ARG A 392 10.16 3.50 -21.81
CA ARG A 392 10.91 2.63 -20.91
C ARG A 392 10.75 1.15 -21.29
N LEU A 393 11.87 0.45 -21.37
CA LEU A 393 11.94 -1.00 -21.51
C LEU A 393 12.83 -1.59 -20.43
N ASP A 394 12.29 -2.43 -19.55
CA ASP A 394 13.08 -3.19 -18.59
C ASP A 394 13.15 -4.66 -19.06
N ILE A 395 14.33 -5.10 -19.48
CA ILE A 395 14.58 -6.44 -20.01
C ILE A 395 15.71 -7.15 -19.25
N ALA A 396 15.96 -6.72 -18.02
CA ALA A 396 17.03 -7.26 -17.19
C ALA A 396 16.94 -8.78 -17.01
N ALA A 397 18.07 -9.41 -16.73
CA ALA A 397 18.19 -10.85 -16.48
C ALA A 397 17.63 -11.74 -17.63
N ASN A 398 17.80 -11.30 -18.87
CA ASN A 398 17.60 -12.08 -20.10
C ASN A 398 18.94 -12.17 -20.85
N ASP A 399 19.08 -13.11 -21.77
CA ASP A 399 20.30 -13.27 -22.54
C ASP A 399 20.18 -12.53 -23.89
N LEU A 400 20.75 -11.33 -23.95
CA LEU A 400 20.74 -10.48 -25.14
C LEU A 400 22.03 -10.58 -25.95
N SER A 401 22.88 -11.57 -25.68
CA SER A 401 24.16 -11.73 -26.41
C SER A 401 23.99 -11.99 -27.92
N GLY A 402 24.99 -11.68 -28.69
CA GLY A 402 25.06 -11.95 -30.14
C GLY A 402 24.21 -11.01 -31.00
N GLU A 403 23.39 -11.53 -31.90
CA GLU A 403 22.59 -10.70 -32.84
C GLU A 403 21.56 -9.81 -32.14
N ALA A 404 21.13 -10.13 -30.92
CA ALA A 404 20.22 -9.29 -30.15
C ALA A 404 20.86 -7.96 -29.75
N GLU A 405 22.20 -7.94 -29.46
CA GLU A 405 22.96 -6.70 -29.21
C GLU A 405 22.90 -5.77 -30.40
N ASN A 406 23.26 -6.31 -31.57
CA ASN A 406 23.28 -5.54 -32.83
C ASN A 406 21.91 -4.98 -33.15
N THR A 407 20.88 -5.80 -32.93
CA THR A 407 19.47 -5.40 -33.14
C THR A 407 19.04 -4.30 -32.18
N LEU A 408 19.45 -4.38 -30.92
CA LEU A 408 19.16 -3.35 -29.90
C LEU A 408 19.77 -2.00 -30.28
N ILE A 409 21.06 -2.00 -30.67
CA ILE A 409 21.76 -0.78 -31.11
C ILE A 409 21.07 -0.16 -32.33
N ARG A 410 20.78 -0.97 -33.37
CA ARG A 410 20.09 -0.48 -34.58
C ARG A 410 18.69 0.07 -34.23
N ALA A 411 17.99 -0.59 -33.34
CA ALA A 411 16.67 -0.16 -32.91
C ALA A 411 16.70 1.20 -32.17
N LEU A 412 17.67 1.39 -31.27
CA LEU A 412 17.85 2.65 -30.54
C LEU A 412 18.40 3.78 -31.42
N GLN A 413 19.22 3.48 -32.42
CA GLN A 413 19.69 4.48 -33.40
C GLN A 413 18.49 5.15 -34.11
N ASN A 414 17.50 4.36 -34.46
CA ASN A 414 16.28 4.82 -35.17
C ASN A 414 15.18 5.33 -34.24
N ASN A 415 15.21 4.98 -32.94
CA ASN A 415 14.21 5.39 -31.97
C ASN A 415 14.73 6.53 -31.09
N LYS A 416 14.02 7.67 -31.11
CA LYS A 416 14.32 8.87 -30.32
C LYS A 416 13.39 9.06 -29.13
N LYS A 417 12.48 8.10 -28.86
CA LYS A 417 11.48 8.20 -27.79
C LYS A 417 11.83 7.40 -26.55
N VAL A 418 12.63 6.35 -26.69
CA VAL A 418 13.06 5.54 -25.55
C VAL A 418 14.05 6.35 -24.71
N LEU A 419 13.75 6.51 -23.43
CA LEU A 419 14.54 7.28 -22.47
C LEU A 419 15.30 6.39 -21.49
N ARG A 420 14.79 5.17 -21.28
CA ARG A 420 15.38 4.21 -20.35
C ARG A 420 15.31 2.77 -20.88
N VAL A 421 16.42 2.06 -20.77
CA VAL A 421 16.47 0.60 -20.96
C VAL A 421 17.23 -0.01 -19.79
N ASP A 422 16.64 -0.99 -19.10
CA ASP A 422 17.34 -1.74 -18.06
C ASP A 422 17.94 -3.01 -18.64
N LEU A 423 19.27 -3.05 -18.69
CA LEU A 423 20.05 -4.14 -19.26
C LEU A 423 20.88 -4.90 -18.21
N ARG A 424 20.57 -4.75 -16.95
CA ARG A 424 21.32 -5.45 -15.89
C ARG A 424 21.23 -6.96 -16.07
N ARG A 425 22.37 -7.65 -15.98
CA ARG A 425 22.46 -9.12 -16.11
C ARG A 425 21.98 -9.66 -17.47
N THR A 426 22.20 -8.96 -18.56
CA THR A 426 21.77 -9.35 -19.91
C THR A 426 22.88 -9.95 -20.76
N LYS A 427 24.10 -10.11 -20.24
CA LYS A 427 25.28 -10.64 -20.94
C LYS A 427 25.72 -9.86 -22.21
N ILE A 428 25.28 -8.61 -22.31
CA ILE A 428 25.78 -7.72 -23.37
C ILE A 428 27.23 -7.30 -23.10
N SER A 429 27.97 -6.93 -24.16
CA SER A 429 29.32 -6.41 -24.04
C SER A 429 29.32 -5.00 -23.42
N ASP A 430 30.44 -4.64 -22.76
CA ASP A 430 30.62 -3.30 -22.19
C ASP A 430 30.57 -2.22 -23.28
N GLU A 431 31.05 -2.55 -24.49
CA GLU A 431 30.98 -1.66 -25.66
C GLU A 431 29.52 -1.38 -26.05
N THR A 432 28.69 -2.42 -26.09
CA THR A 432 27.25 -2.30 -26.37
C THR A 432 26.55 -1.49 -25.29
N GLN A 433 26.87 -1.71 -24.02
CA GLN A 433 26.30 -0.93 -22.92
C GLN A 433 26.64 0.57 -23.09
N ALA A 434 27.90 0.90 -23.38
CA ALA A 434 28.31 2.28 -23.58
C ALA A 434 27.58 2.95 -24.76
N MET A 435 27.42 2.23 -25.90
CA MET A 435 26.63 2.73 -27.03
C MET A 435 25.17 2.96 -26.70
N VAL A 436 24.57 2.06 -25.95
CA VAL A 436 23.15 2.20 -25.49
C VAL A 436 23.02 3.43 -24.61
N ASP A 437 23.94 3.61 -23.66
CA ASP A 437 23.90 4.77 -22.74
C ASP A 437 24.06 6.09 -23.49
N GLU A 438 24.93 6.15 -24.50
CA GLU A 438 25.10 7.31 -25.39
C GLU A 438 23.80 7.63 -26.15
N LEU A 439 23.16 6.59 -26.74
CA LEU A 439 21.91 6.76 -27.48
C LEU A 439 20.74 7.19 -26.56
N LEU A 440 20.67 6.68 -25.34
CA LEU A 440 19.68 7.09 -24.35
C LEU A 440 19.94 8.52 -23.87
N HIS A 441 21.19 8.91 -23.65
CA HIS A 441 21.56 10.28 -23.32
C HIS A 441 21.16 11.25 -24.44
N ARG A 442 21.44 10.90 -25.71
CA ARG A 442 20.97 11.66 -26.87
C ARG A 442 19.44 11.84 -26.83
N ASN A 443 18.69 10.78 -26.55
CA ASN A 443 17.23 10.84 -26.53
C ASN A 443 16.73 11.73 -25.39
N LYS A 444 17.32 11.64 -24.19
CA LYS A 444 17.00 12.51 -23.07
C LYS A 444 17.25 13.99 -23.38
N SER A 445 18.35 14.31 -24.04
CA SER A 445 18.65 15.69 -24.44
C SER A 445 17.67 16.28 -25.47
N LEU A 446 17.01 15.44 -26.26
CA LEU A 446 15.98 15.86 -27.21
C LEU A 446 14.62 16.18 -26.56
N VAL A 447 14.34 15.61 -25.42
CA VAL A 447 13.07 15.79 -24.69
C VAL A 447 13.08 17.03 -23.78
N GLY A 448 14.29 17.57 -23.47
CA GLY A 448 14.47 18.65 -22.52
C GLY A 448 14.78 18.14 -21.11
N GLN A 449 15.57 18.89 -20.36
CA GLN A 449 16.15 18.45 -19.08
C GLN A 449 15.18 18.35 -17.89
N ASP A 450 13.91 18.66 -18.07
CA ASP A 450 12.95 18.80 -16.95
C ASP A 450 12.22 17.50 -16.58
N THR A 451 12.50 16.40 -17.24
CA THR A 451 11.99 15.09 -16.84
C THR A 451 13.09 14.26 -16.20
N GLU A 452 13.34 14.50 -14.93
CA GLU A 452 13.96 13.46 -14.08
C GLU A 452 12.96 12.28 -14.03
N LEU A 453 13.17 11.33 -14.93
CA LEU A 453 12.59 10.01 -14.77
C LEU A 453 13.23 9.45 -13.52
N SER A 454 12.47 9.35 -12.43
CA SER A 454 12.92 8.73 -11.21
C SER A 454 13.52 7.37 -11.54
N ASP A 455 14.72 7.07 -11.02
CA ASP A 455 15.39 5.79 -11.24
C ASP A 455 14.61 4.61 -10.63
N GLU A 456 13.66 4.90 -9.81
CA GLU A 456 12.80 3.92 -9.17
C GLU A 456 11.62 3.59 -10.08
N ILE A 457 11.48 2.30 -10.40
CA ILE A 457 10.16 1.74 -10.65
C ILE A 457 9.36 2.11 -9.42
N PRO A 458 8.19 2.77 -9.55
CA PRO A 458 7.37 3.05 -8.39
C PRO A 458 7.34 1.78 -7.55
N PRO A 459 7.77 1.82 -6.28
CA PRO A 459 7.82 0.63 -5.47
C PRO A 459 6.48 -0.06 -5.55
N LEU A 460 6.47 -1.38 -5.66
CA LEU A 460 5.28 -2.24 -5.70
C LEU A 460 4.32 -1.99 -4.52
N PHE A 461 4.84 -1.33 -3.52
CA PHE A 461 4.15 -0.94 -2.30
C PHE A 461 4.49 0.52 -2.09
N LEU A 462 3.64 1.42 -2.14
CA LEU A 462 3.88 2.79 -1.70
C LEU A 462 4.17 3.84 -2.74
N ASN A 463 3.58 3.80 -3.83
CA ASN A 463 3.08 5.11 -4.15
C ASN A 463 1.77 5.19 -3.40
N GLU A 464 1.79 5.81 -2.23
CA GLU A 464 0.60 6.45 -1.77
C GLU A 464 0.11 7.20 -2.99
N PRO A 465 -1.07 6.85 -3.50
CA PRO A 465 -1.55 7.48 -4.73
C PRO A 465 -1.52 8.99 -4.47
N GLU A 466 -1.14 9.79 -5.45
CA GLU A 466 -1.06 11.27 -5.32
C GLU A 466 -2.31 11.87 -4.68
N TYR A 467 -3.45 11.18 -4.77
CA TYR A 467 -4.71 11.59 -4.14
C TYR A 467 -4.79 11.31 -2.62
N LEU A 468 -3.84 10.57 -2.04
CA LEU A 468 -3.68 10.43 -0.59
C LEU A 468 -2.68 11.43 -0.02
N ILE A 469 -1.99 12.18 -0.86
CA ILE A 469 -1.17 13.31 -0.42
C ILE A 469 -2.10 14.38 0.08
N TRP A 470 -1.96 14.69 1.35
CA TRP A 470 -2.78 15.68 2.02
C TRP A 470 -2.07 17.05 2.01
N GLU A 471 -2.65 18.02 1.34
CA GLU A 471 -2.27 19.41 1.47
C GLU A 471 -3.04 20.03 2.63
N TYR A 472 -2.34 20.35 3.71
CA TYR A 472 -2.93 21.04 4.85
C TYR A 472 -3.43 22.42 4.42
N ASN A 473 -4.75 22.59 4.48
CA ASN A 473 -5.36 23.92 4.36
C ASN A 473 -5.69 24.44 5.76
N PRO A 474 -4.91 25.37 6.31
CA PRO A 474 -5.10 25.87 7.66
C PRO A 474 -6.45 26.59 7.85
N ASN A 475 -7.09 27.02 6.75
CA ASN A 475 -8.35 27.74 6.79
C ASN A 475 -9.58 26.81 6.73
N ASN A 476 -9.40 25.54 6.45
CA ASN A 476 -10.47 24.55 6.43
C ASN A 476 -10.01 23.21 7.03
N PRO A 477 -10.00 23.07 8.35
CA PRO A 477 -9.57 21.86 9.03
C PRO A 477 -10.48 20.65 8.78
N ASP A 478 -11.67 20.85 8.22
CA ASP A 478 -12.60 19.78 7.84
C ASP A 478 -12.41 19.35 6.38
N HIS A 479 -11.60 20.07 5.65
CA HIS A 479 -11.26 19.74 4.28
C HIS A 479 -10.18 18.67 4.25
N ILE A 480 -10.56 17.45 3.89
CA ILE A 480 -9.63 16.40 3.53
C ILE A 480 -9.35 16.58 2.05
N PRO A 481 -8.15 17.02 1.66
CA PRO A 481 -7.83 17.15 0.26
C PRO A 481 -7.60 15.77 -0.33
N GLY A 482 -8.61 15.26 -0.90
CA GLY A 482 -8.62 14.15 -1.80
C GLY A 482 -9.61 14.50 -2.90
N ARG A 483 -9.48 13.96 -4.09
CA ARG A 483 -10.43 14.21 -5.19
C ARG A 483 -11.88 13.89 -4.80
N TYR A 484 -12.09 13.23 -3.67
CA TYR A 484 -13.40 12.88 -3.14
C TYR A 484 -13.42 13.13 -1.63
N PRO A 485 -14.15 14.13 -1.15
CA PRO A 485 -14.42 14.27 0.28
C PRO A 485 -15.10 12.99 0.79
N PRO A 486 -14.85 12.59 2.04
CA PRO A 486 -15.56 11.48 2.65
C PRO A 486 -17.06 11.76 2.53
N ARG A 487 -17.82 10.81 2.00
CA ARG A 487 -19.28 10.88 2.07
C ARG A 487 -19.67 10.72 3.53
N VAL A 488 -20.14 11.78 4.13
CA VAL A 488 -20.88 11.69 5.38
C VAL A 488 -22.16 10.94 5.02
N PRO A 489 -22.52 9.85 5.71
CA PRO A 489 -23.83 9.25 5.54
C PRO A 489 -24.87 10.36 5.78
N GLU A 490 -25.75 10.58 4.84
CA GLU A 490 -26.96 11.35 5.09
C GLU A 490 -27.72 10.59 6.16
N VAL A 491 -27.91 11.22 7.32
CA VAL A 491 -28.65 10.71 8.49
C VAL A 491 -30.13 10.62 8.16
#